data_fc7968589103ca310e94df3509b84aad
#
_entry.id   fc7968589103ca310e94df3509b84aad
#
_cell.length_a   1.000
_cell.length_b   1.000
_cell.length_c   1.000
_cell.angle_alpha   90.00
_cell.angle_beta   90.00
_cell.angle_gamma   90.00
#
_symmetry.space_group_name_H-M   'P 1'
#
loop_
_entity.id
_entity.type
_entity.pdbx_description
1 polymer ?
#
loop_
_entity_poly.entity_id
_entity_poly.type
_entity_poly.pdbx_seq_one_letter_code
_entity_poly.pdbx_strand_id
1 'polypeptide(L)'
;MSENVQVNMESLKAMLSELEPKHIKKVRRETLKKSASKLVTATRRNLRSATKHANSRNWWNNKTLQSGVRYRIDKDVTSAKIHIMGDYRLIFLEKGTALRYTTGHSSKSVRGKKPSRRQKRRAYRGKINAKWFFKNAREQKGKEIESEINLEISKAIEKINEKYKNR
;
A
#
# COMPACT_ATOMS: atom_id res chain seq x y z
N MET A 1 43.40 -37.18 -15.75
CA MET A 1 42.50 -37.69 -14.69
C MET A 1 41.16 -37.01 -14.86
N SER A 2 40.17 -37.73 -15.34
CA SER A 2 38.82 -37.20 -15.50
C SER A 2 38.10 -37.38 -14.17
N GLU A 3 37.86 -36.29 -13.44
CA GLU A 3 37.02 -36.30 -12.26
C GLU A 3 35.59 -36.60 -12.71
N ASN A 4 35.12 -37.80 -12.44
CA ASN A 4 33.73 -38.18 -12.59
C ASN A 4 32.92 -37.48 -11.49
N VAL A 5 32.31 -36.34 -11.84
CA VAL A 5 31.33 -35.68 -10.99
C VAL A 5 30.07 -36.55 -10.96
N GLN A 6 29.94 -37.41 -9.96
CA GLN A 6 28.70 -38.15 -9.70
C GLN A 6 27.66 -37.16 -9.12
N VAL A 7 26.78 -36.69 -10.00
CA VAL A 7 25.63 -35.86 -9.57
C VAL A 7 24.63 -36.79 -8.89
N ASN A 8 24.43 -36.63 -7.60
CA ASN A 8 23.39 -37.34 -6.86
C ASN A 8 22.00 -36.87 -7.34
N MET A 9 21.38 -37.67 -8.20
CA MET A 9 20.09 -37.37 -8.81
C MET A 9 18.95 -37.23 -7.81
N GLU A 10 19.05 -37.88 -6.65
CA GLU A 10 18.01 -37.76 -5.59
C GLU A 10 18.13 -36.42 -4.88
N SER A 11 19.34 -35.97 -4.54
CA SER A 11 19.53 -34.66 -3.94
C SER A 11 19.16 -33.54 -4.91
N LEU A 12 19.46 -33.69 -6.19
CA LEU A 12 19.05 -32.75 -7.22
C LEU A 12 17.53 -32.68 -7.37
N LYS A 13 16.83 -33.82 -7.39
CA LYS A 13 15.35 -33.86 -7.42
C LYS A 13 14.75 -33.22 -6.17
N ALA A 14 15.31 -33.49 -4.99
CA ALA A 14 14.84 -32.90 -3.74
C ALA A 14 15.06 -31.38 -3.71
N MET A 15 16.22 -30.88 -4.19
CA MET A 15 16.50 -29.46 -4.35
C MET A 15 15.52 -28.80 -5.32
N LEU A 16 15.27 -29.43 -6.48
CA LEU A 16 14.32 -28.92 -7.47
C LEU A 16 12.89 -28.90 -6.91
N SER A 17 12.50 -29.86 -6.09
CA SER A 17 11.18 -29.88 -5.45
C SER A 17 11.01 -28.76 -4.40
N GLU A 18 12.07 -28.36 -3.68
CA GLU A 18 12.05 -27.20 -2.79
C GLU A 18 12.06 -25.87 -3.53
N LEU A 19 12.64 -25.85 -4.74
CA LEU A 19 12.51 -24.72 -5.68
C LEU A 19 11.15 -24.67 -6.37
N GLU A 20 10.27 -25.67 -6.12
CA GLU A 20 8.92 -25.66 -6.65
C GLU A 20 8.18 -24.33 -6.37
N PRO A 21 7.28 -23.95 -7.28
CA PRO A 21 6.56 -22.66 -7.19
C PRO A 21 5.88 -22.41 -5.85
N LYS A 22 5.48 -23.48 -5.15
CA LYS A 22 4.79 -23.38 -3.84
C LYS A 22 5.68 -22.82 -2.73
N HIS A 23 6.93 -23.32 -2.61
CA HIS A 23 7.88 -22.87 -1.58
C HIS A 23 8.36 -21.45 -1.84
N ILE A 24 8.76 -21.17 -3.08
CA ILE A 24 9.14 -19.81 -3.51
C ILE A 24 7.97 -18.84 -3.32
N LYS A 25 6.75 -19.27 -3.62
CA LYS A 25 5.54 -18.46 -3.45
C LYS A 25 5.30 -18.08 -1.98
N LYS A 26 5.60 -18.98 -1.04
CA LYS A 26 5.50 -18.71 0.41
C LYS A 26 6.52 -17.64 0.83
N VAL A 27 7.80 -17.83 0.48
CA VAL A 27 8.87 -16.88 0.80
C VAL A 27 8.56 -15.50 0.21
N ARG A 28 8.20 -15.44 -1.08
CA ARG A 28 7.80 -14.17 -1.73
C ARG A 28 6.64 -13.49 -1.01
N ARG A 29 5.63 -14.27 -0.58
CA ARG A 29 4.47 -13.71 0.14
C ARG A 29 4.88 -13.09 1.47
N GLU A 30 5.75 -13.73 2.23
CA GLU A 30 6.24 -13.21 3.52
C GLU A 30 7.09 -11.96 3.32
N THR A 31 7.99 -11.97 2.34
CA THR A 31 8.82 -10.82 1.99
C THR A 31 7.97 -9.64 1.53
N LEU A 32 7.04 -9.85 0.60
CA LEU A 32 6.12 -8.81 0.14
C LEU A 32 5.23 -8.27 1.28
N LYS A 33 4.79 -9.13 2.20
CA LYS A 33 4.01 -8.73 3.37
C LYS A 33 4.82 -7.81 4.30
N LYS A 34 6.08 -8.17 4.61
CA LYS A 34 6.98 -7.34 5.42
C LYS A 34 7.20 -5.98 4.76
N SER A 35 7.58 -5.97 3.50
CA SER A 35 7.89 -4.77 2.73
C SER A 35 6.67 -3.85 2.57
N ALA A 36 5.51 -4.41 2.22
CA ALA A 36 4.26 -3.65 2.12
C ALA A 36 3.83 -3.06 3.47
N SER A 37 4.01 -3.81 4.57
CA SER A 37 3.71 -3.34 5.92
C SER A 37 4.61 -2.16 6.31
N LYS A 38 5.92 -2.20 5.98
CA LYS A 38 6.85 -1.08 6.20
C LYS A 38 6.40 0.18 5.46
N LEU A 39 6.03 0.06 4.18
CA LEU A 39 5.57 1.20 3.40
C LEU A 39 4.23 1.75 3.89
N VAL A 40 3.28 0.89 4.29
CA VAL A 40 2.02 1.31 4.93
C VAL A 40 2.30 2.07 6.23
N THR A 41 3.24 1.58 7.05
CA THR A 41 3.62 2.24 8.31
C THR A 41 4.23 3.61 8.06
N ALA A 42 5.15 3.72 7.08
CA ALA A 42 5.74 5.00 6.68
C ALA A 42 4.67 5.97 6.14
N THR A 43 3.77 5.48 5.28
CA THR A 43 2.65 6.27 4.75
C THR A 43 1.73 6.79 5.85
N ARG A 44 1.37 5.94 6.82
CA ARG A 44 0.55 6.35 7.97
C ARG A 44 1.27 7.35 8.87
N ARG A 45 2.58 7.22 9.04
CA ARG A 45 3.41 8.19 9.77
C ARG A 45 3.40 9.54 9.08
N ASN A 46 3.65 9.58 7.77
CA ASN A 46 3.61 10.81 6.98
C ASN A 46 2.20 11.44 6.98
N LEU A 47 1.14 10.61 6.92
CA LEU A 47 -0.25 11.11 7.04
C LEU A 47 -0.50 11.78 8.40
N ARG A 48 -0.01 11.21 9.50
CA ARG A 48 -0.12 11.82 10.83
C ARG A 48 0.59 13.16 10.93
N SER A 49 1.76 13.28 10.31
CA SER A 49 2.48 14.56 10.24
C SER A 49 1.77 15.58 9.35
N ALA A 50 1.10 15.11 8.29
CA ALA A 50 0.42 15.96 7.32
C ALA A 50 -0.93 16.50 7.81
N THR A 51 -1.61 15.81 8.72
CA THR A 51 -2.92 16.22 9.24
C THR A 51 -3.19 15.78 10.67
N LYS A 52 -3.71 16.70 11.46
CA LYS A 52 -4.18 16.43 12.84
C LYS A 52 -5.38 15.45 12.86
N HIS A 53 -6.06 15.28 11.74
CA HIS A 53 -7.25 14.43 11.63
C HIS A 53 -6.95 12.98 11.21
N ALA A 54 -5.68 12.56 11.18
CA ALA A 54 -5.31 11.18 10.80
C ALA A 54 -6.00 10.12 11.66
N ASN A 55 -6.20 10.40 12.95
CA ASN A 55 -6.86 9.53 13.92
C ASN A 55 -8.37 9.78 14.06
N SER A 56 -8.90 10.82 13.39
CA SER A 56 -10.33 11.10 13.47
C SER A 56 -11.15 9.98 12.84
N ARG A 57 -12.22 9.57 13.52
CA ARG A 57 -13.11 8.52 13.04
C ARG A 57 -14.14 9.08 12.07
N ASN A 58 -14.54 8.26 11.11
CA ASN A 58 -15.66 8.56 10.23
C ASN A 58 -16.97 8.37 10.97
N TRP A 59 -17.92 9.27 10.76
CA TRP A 59 -19.26 9.15 11.31
C TRP A 59 -20.06 7.99 10.73
N TRP A 60 -19.74 7.54 9.47
CA TRP A 60 -20.50 6.48 8.78
C TRP A 60 -20.00 5.05 9.05
N ASN A 61 -18.74 4.85 9.41
CA ASN A 61 -18.17 3.52 9.63
C ASN A 61 -17.25 3.41 10.84
N ASN A 62 -17.16 4.46 11.62
CA ASN A 62 -16.32 4.56 12.82
C ASN A 62 -14.83 4.21 12.64
N LYS A 63 -14.33 4.20 11.39
CA LYS A 63 -12.93 3.89 11.05
C LYS A 63 -12.10 5.17 11.01
N THR A 64 -10.84 5.07 11.45
CA THR A 64 -9.90 6.18 11.38
C THR A 64 -9.45 6.44 9.94
N LEU A 65 -9.08 7.68 9.63
CA LEU A 65 -8.59 8.05 8.32
C LEU A 65 -7.36 7.22 7.92
N GLN A 66 -6.41 7.01 8.85
CA GLN A 66 -5.22 6.20 8.59
C GLN A 66 -5.52 4.72 8.31
N SER A 67 -6.66 4.19 8.76
CA SER A 67 -7.06 2.82 8.45
C SER A 67 -7.44 2.62 6.98
N GLY A 68 -7.65 3.70 6.24
CA GLY A 68 -7.85 3.68 4.80
C GLY A 68 -6.59 3.36 4.00
N VAL A 69 -5.39 3.49 4.61
CA VAL A 69 -4.13 3.07 4.01
C VAL A 69 -3.94 1.59 4.27
N ARG A 70 -4.00 0.77 3.21
CA ARG A 70 -3.92 -0.69 3.30
C ARG A 70 -3.04 -1.24 2.18
N TYR A 71 -2.58 -2.48 2.32
CA TYR A 71 -1.96 -3.21 1.24
C TYR A 71 -2.77 -4.46 0.89
N ARG A 72 -2.59 -4.91 -0.34
CA ARG A 72 -3.10 -6.17 -0.84
C ARG A 72 -2.01 -6.86 -1.64
N ILE A 73 -1.80 -8.15 -1.41
CA ILE A 73 -0.89 -8.99 -2.19
C ILE A 73 -1.73 -9.68 -3.26
N ASP A 74 -1.25 -9.69 -4.48
CA ASP A 74 -1.92 -10.36 -5.60
C ASP A 74 -1.94 -11.90 -5.37
N LYS A 75 -2.93 -12.57 -5.97
CA LYS A 75 -3.09 -14.03 -5.81
C LYS A 75 -1.85 -14.82 -6.27
N ASP A 76 -1.21 -14.34 -7.31
CA ASP A 76 0.00 -14.95 -7.88
C ASP A 76 1.27 -14.60 -7.11
N VAL A 77 1.14 -13.73 -6.10
CA VAL A 77 2.27 -13.30 -5.24
C VAL A 77 3.42 -12.66 -6.03
N THR A 78 3.09 -12.02 -7.14
CA THR A 78 4.07 -11.29 -7.96
C THR A 78 4.25 -9.86 -7.49
N SER A 79 3.20 -9.27 -6.91
CA SER A 79 3.21 -7.88 -6.47
C SER A 79 2.39 -7.64 -5.20
N ALA A 80 2.75 -6.57 -4.48
CA ALA A 80 1.96 -6.02 -3.39
C ALA A 80 1.52 -4.60 -3.75
N LYS A 81 0.22 -4.36 -3.75
CA LYS A 81 -0.37 -3.04 -4.04
C LYS A 81 -0.75 -2.34 -2.77
N ILE A 82 -0.33 -1.09 -2.60
CA ILE A 82 -0.74 -0.25 -1.49
C ILE A 82 -1.87 0.64 -1.93
N HIS A 83 -2.97 0.57 -1.21
CA HIS A 83 -4.17 1.32 -1.47
C HIS A 83 -4.33 2.42 -0.43
N ILE A 84 -4.56 3.64 -0.90
CA ILE A 84 -4.99 4.78 -0.08
C ILE A 84 -6.49 5.05 -0.26
N MET A 85 -7.19 4.19 -1.02
CA MET A 85 -8.60 4.36 -1.38
C MET A 85 -9.59 3.83 -0.34
N GLY A 86 -9.10 3.34 0.80
CA GLY A 86 -10.00 2.88 1.86
C GLY A 86 -10.83 3.99 2.51
N ASP A 87 -10.44 5.25 2.27
CA ASP A 87 -11.20 6.44 2.61
C ASP A 87 -10.97 7.50 1.50
N TYR A 88 -12.04 7.96 0.88
CA TYR A 88 -11.98 8.93 -0.24
C TYR A 88 -11.28 10.24 0.13
N ARG A 89 -11.30 10.64 1.40
CA ARG A 89 -10.63 11.86 1.89
C ARG A 89 -9.12 11.81 1.72
N LEU A 90 -8.53 10.60 1.72
CA LEU A 90 -7.09 10.40 1.53
C LEU A 90 -6.61 10.89 0.17
N ILE A 91 -7.43 10.73 -0.87
CA ILE A 91 -7.08 11.21 -2.22
C ILE A 91 -6.98 12.73 -2.24
N PHE A 92 -7.93 13.39 -1.58
CA PHE A 92 -7.91 14.86 -1.50
C PHE A 92 -6.73 15.38 -0.67
N LEU A 93 -6.30 14.64 0.34
CA LEU A 93 -5.11 15.00 1.11
C LEU A 93 -3.84 14.71 0.29
N GLU A 94 -3.80 13.63 -0.46
CA GLU A 94 -2.64 13.29 -1.30
C GLU A 94 -2.45 14.29 -2.42
N LYS A 95 -3.47 14.47 -3.26
CA LYS A 95 -3.39 15.28 -4.49
C LYS A 95 -3.85 16.73 -4.32
N GLY A 96 -4.50 17.05 -3.21
CA GLY A 96 -5.17 18.32 -3.05
C GLY A 96 -6.50 18.39 -3.81
N THR A 97 -7.12 19.56 -3.79
CA THR A 97 -8.34 19.85 -4.55
C THR A 97 -8.23 21.20 -5.23
N ALA A 98 -8.97 21.37 -6.32
CA ALA A 98 -9.27 22.70 -6.84
C ALA A 98 -10.09 23.52 -5.84
N LEU A 99 -10.33 24.77 -6.15
CA LEU A 99 -11.23 25.63 -5.38
C LEU A 99 -12.63 25.01 -5.32
N ARG A 100 -13.13 24.83 -4.10
CA ARG A 100 -14.42 24.16 -3.86
C ARG A 100 -15.47 25.18 -3.48
N TYR A 101 -16.65 24.97 -4.07
CA TYR A 101 -17.83 25.77 -3.77
C TYR A 101 -18.97 24.82 -3.41
N THR A 102 -19.88 25.24 -2.54
CA THR A 102 -21.15 24.51 -2.40
C THR A 102 -21.85 24.54 -3.75
N THR A 103 -22.35 23.40 -4.20
CA THR A 103 -23.43 23.41 -5.20
C THR A 103 -24.52 24.30 -4.67
N GLY A 104 -24.84 25.38 -5.39
CA GLY A 104 -25.97 26.22 -5.02
C GLY A 104 -27.16 25.29 -4.87
N HIS A 105 -27.62 25.05 -3.63
CA HIS A 105 -28.85 24.34 -3.43
C HIS A 105 -29.93 25.17 -4.09
N SER A 106 -30.48 24.65 -5.20
CA SER A 106 -31.88 24.93 -5.44
C SER A 106 -32.60 24.25 -4.27
N SER A 107 -32.74 24.98 -3.18
CA SER A 107 -33.58 24.47 -2.08
C SER A 107 -34.94 24.29 -2.71
N LYS A 108 -35.32 23.02 -2.98
CA LYS A 108 -36.72 22.70 -3.19
C LYS A 108 -37.41 23.35 -2.03
N SER A 109 -38.31 24.27 -2.33
CA SER A 109 -39.08 25.08 -1.40
C SER A 109 -39.57 24.20 -0.24
N VAL A 110 -38.89 24.26 0.89
CA VAL A 110 -39.43 23.68 2.10
C VAL A 110 -40.58 24.62 2.50
N ARG A 111 -41.81 24.15 2.39
CA ARG A 111 -43.07 24.88 2.69
C ARG A 111 -43.38 26.08 1.79
N GLY A 112 -43.21 25.97 0.46
CA GLY A 112 -43.70 26.97 -0.48
C GLY A 112 -43.00 28.32 -0.48
N LYS A 113 -42.01 28.56 0.36
CA LYS A 113 -41.24 29.80 0.36
C LYS A 113 -40.11 29.75 -0.67
N LYS A 114 -40.07 30.73 -1.60
CA LYS A 114 -38.97 30.87 -2.54
C LYS A 114 -37.64 31.05 -1.80
N PRO A 115 -36.55 30.35 -2.22
CA PRO A 115 -35.26 30.49 -1.56
C PRO A 115 -34.75 31.94 -1.65
N SER A 116 -34.26 32.49 -0.52
CA SER A 116 -33.73 33.83 -0.50
C SER A 116 -32.52 33.96 -1.45
N ARG A 117 -32.26 35.18 -1.93
CA ARG A 117 -31.12 35.53 -2.80
C ARG A 117 -29.78 35.07 -2.19
N ARG A 118 -29.69 35.03 -0.86
CA ARG A 118 -28.53 34.61 -0.10
C ARG A 118 -28.31 33.09 -0.14
N GLN A 119 -29.37 32.29 -0.25
CA GLN A 119 -29.31 30.82 -0.33
C GLN A 119 -28.90 30.33 -1.72
N LYS A 120 -29.00 31.19 -2.77
CA LYS A 120 -28.57 30.86 -4.12
C LYS A 120 -27.05 31.06 -4.36
N ARG A 121 -26.35 31.72 -3.45
CA ARG A 121 -24.91 31.95 -3.62
C ARG A 121 -24.14 30.69 -3.29
N ARG A 122 -23.26 30.27 -4.22
CA ARG A 122 -22.28 29.23 -3.98
C ARG A 122 -21.31 29.71 -2.90
N ALA A 123 -21.35 29.08 -1.72
CA ALA A 123 -20.41 29.41 -0.65
C ALA A 123 -19.04 28.77 -0.98
N TYR A 124 -18.01 29.57 -0.86
CA TYR A 124 -16.62 29.11 -1.01
C TYR A 124 -16.26 28.20 0.18
N ARG A 125 -15.77 26.98 -0.12
CA ARG A 125 -15.34 25.97 0.86
C ARG A 125 -13.84 25.79 0.94
N GLY A 126 -13.09 26.67 0.31
CA GLY A 126 -11.64 26.63 0.31
C GLY A 126 -11.05 25.58 -0.62
N LYS A 127 -9.74 25.43 -0.52
CA LYS A 127 -8.90 24.50 -1.25
C LYS A 127 -8.20 23.59 -0.24
N ILE A 128 -8.03 22.33 -0.55
CA ILE A 128 -7.13 21.43 0.18
C ILE A 128 -5.80 21.43 -0.56
N ASN A 129 -4.74 21.84 0.12
CA ASN A 129 -3.39 21.75 -0.44
C ASN A 129 -2.92 20.29 -0.42
N ALA A 130 -2.28 19.85 -1.50
CA ALA A 130 -1.70 18.53 -1.60
C ALA A 130 -0.65 18.31 -0.51
N LYS A 131 -0.71 17.17 0.16
CA LYS A 131 0.21 16.80 1.25
C LYS A 131 1.25 15.75 0.85
N TRP A 132 1.01 15.07 -0.29
CA TRP A 132 1.92 14.10 -0.88
C TRP A 132 2.46 13.05 0.11
N PHE A 133 1.68 12.68 1.12
CA PHE A 133 2.11 11.81 2.22
C PHE A 133 2.48 10.40 1.72
N PHE A 134 1.79 9.88 0.71
CA PHE A 134 2.08 8.58 0.10
C PHE A 134 3.28 8.67 -0.84
N LYS A 135 3.32 9.69 -1.69
CA LYS A 135 4.46 9.96 -2.58
C LYS A 135 5.75 10.06 -1.79
N ASN A 136 5.76 10.89 -0.74
CA ASN A 136 6.93 11.08 0.12
C ASN A 136 7.35 9.78 0.83
N ALA A 137 6.39 8.96 1.29
CA ALA A 137 6.70 7.66 1.89
C ALA A 137 7.36 6.70 0.89
N ARG A 138 6.88 6.70 -0.36
CA ARG A 138 7.45 5.90 -1.44
C ARG A 138 8.87 6.35 -1.79
N GLU A 139 9.11 7.65 -1.89
CA GLU A 139 10.44 8.20 -2.18
C GLU A 139 11.43 7.91 -1.05
N GLN A 140 11.02 8.02 0.22
CA GLN A 140 11.85 7.77 1.39
C GLN A 140 12.21 6.31 1.58
N LYS A 141 11.28 5.39 1.31
CA LYS A 141 11.41 3.97 1.64
C LYS A 141 11.47 3.03 0.43
N GLY A 142 11.22 3.52 -0.77
CA GLY A 142 11.12 2.67 -1.96
C GLY A 142 12.40 1.89 -2.22
N LYS A 143 13.54 2.58 -2.30
CA LYS A 143 14.85 1.95 -2.58
C LYS A 143 15.28 0.96 -1.48
N GLU A 144 15.08 1.31 -0.21
CA GLU A 144 15.37 0.44 0.93
C GLU A 144 14.54 -0.85 0.86
N ILE A 145 13.25 -0.73 0.58
CA ILE A 145 12.33 -1.86 0.47
C ILE A 145 12.71 -2.76 -0.71
N GLU A 146 13.06 -2.17 -1.85
CA GLU A 146 13.48 -2.92 -3.04
C GLU A 146 14.75 -3.74 -2.78
N SER A 147 15.76 -3.11 -2.16
CA SER A 147 16.99 -3.81 -1.78
C SER A 147 16.75 -4.93 -0.77
N GLU A 148 15.88 -4.71 0.22
CA GLU A 148 15.50 -5.75 1.18
C GLU A 148 14.77 -6.93 0.53
N ILE A 149 13.88 -6.68 -0.42
CA ILE A 149 13.17 -7.75 -1.14
C ILE A 149 14.19 -8.63 -1.88
N ASN A 150 15.12 -8.02 -2.61
CA ASN A 150 16.14 -8.74 -3.34
C ASN A 150 17.04 -9.55 -2.39
N LEU A 151 17.48 -8.96 -1.30
CA LEU A 151 18.32 -9.64 -0.30
C LEU A 151 17.61 -10.84 0.34
N GLU A 152 16.35 -10.71 0.73
CA GLU A 152 15.57 -11.80 1.34
C GLU A 152 15.34 -12.97 0.36
N ILE A 153 15.10 -12.66 -0.91
CA ILE A 153 14.97 -13.69 -1.96
C ILE A 153 16.31 -14.41 -2.18
N SER A 154 17.43 -13.66 -2.28
CA SER A 154 18.76 -14.26 -2.44
C SER A 154 19.11 -15.16 -1.27
N LYS A 155 18.91 -14.72 -0.03
CA LYS A 155 19.11 -15.54 1.18
C LYS A 155 18.27 -16.82 1.19
N ALA A 156 17.03 -16.75 0.68
CA ALA A 156 16.18 -17.94 0.61
C ALA A 156 16.74 -18.96 -0.39
N ILE A 157 17.25 -18.51 -1.53
CA ILE A 157 17.90 -19.35 -2.53
C ILE A 157 19.19 -19.97 -1.98
N GLU A 158 20.03 -19.15 -1.33
CA GLU A 158 21.29 -19.62 -0.72
C GLU A 158 21.04 -20.71 0.32
N LYS A 159 20.07 -20.53 1.21
CA LYS A 159 19.69 -21.55 2.20
C LYS A 159 19.28 -22.89 1.58
N ILE A 160 18.56 -22.83 0.46
CA ILE A 160 18.20 -24.05 -0.28
C ILE A 160 19.46 -24.69 -0.85
N ASN A 161 20.35 -23.92 -1.45
CA ASN A 161 21.60 -24.44 -2.02
C ASN A 161 22.51 -25.05 -0.95
N GLU A 162 22.69 -24.39 0.19
CA GLU A 162 23.51 -24.91 1.31
C GLU A 162 22.99 -26.23 1.87
N LYS A 163 21.67 -26.34 2.01
CA LYS A 163 21.01 -27.58 2.51
C LYS A 163 21.32 -28.80 1.64
N TYR A 164 21.50 -28.60 0.33
CA TYR A 164 21.76 -29.68 -0.62
C TYR A 164 23.23 -29.86 -1.00
N LYS A 165 24.09 -28.88 -0.68
CA LYS A 165 25.56 -28.99 -0.90
C LYS A 165 26.22 -29.93 0.11
N ASN A 166 25.66 -30.06 1.30
CA ASN A 166 26.19 -30.86 2.42
C ASN A 166 25.54 -32.26 2.53
N ARG A 167 24.82 -32.70 1.52
CA ARG A 167 24.24 -34.03 1.37
C ARG A 167 24.87 -34.76 0.19
#